data_4cb9caa92e3986c2cbbf7d3e52e03da1
#
_entry.id   4cb9caa92e3986c2cbbf7d3e52e03da1
#
_cell.length_a   1.000
_cell.length_b   1.000
_cell.length_c   1.000
_cell.angle_alpha   90.00
_cell.angle_beta   90.00
_cell.angle_gamma   90.00
#
_symmetry.space_group_name_H-M   'P 1'
#
loop_
_entity.id
_entity.type
_entity.pdbx_description
1 polymer ?
#
loop_
_entity_poly.entity_id
_entity_poly.type
_entity_poly.pdbx_seq_one_letter_code
_entity_poly.pdbx_strand_id
1 'polypeptide(L)'
;YMTNNEAIAAIDKEGAVKGGGRGGAFVFARFGKFTVGSEVIVLPTDDKFTWPNSSEHNWIDTLVFDKLKKLHMAPSDLASDEAFLRRVYLDLIGLPPSREEYTGFLADKDQKKRAKLIDTLIERPEFVDMWTMKWGELLRIRSYNQVPQYGRDAKAMYTYAAWVKDQMTQNRPLNEFAAELLVGAGSNFKSPPSNLYTAAERLTPQKTAEDIAQVFLGTRIQCSQCHNHPFDRWTLDDYYGFSA
;
A
#
# COMPACT_ATOMS: atom_id res chain seq x y z
N TYR A 1 15.49 26.25 0.83
CA TYR A 1 15.12 25.34 1.92
C TYR A 1 13.61 25.17 1.97
N MET A 2 13.14 24.04 2.43
CA MET A 2 11.72 23.72 2.56
C MET A 2 11.49 22.66 3.63
N THR A 3 10.29 22.56 4.14
CA THR A 3 9.87 21.50 5.07
C THR A 3 8.57 20.86 4.56
N ASN A 4 8.34 19.62 4.94
CA ASN A 4 7.07 18.93 4.66
C ASN A 4 5.99 19.23 5.72
N ASN A 5 6.36 19.82 6.87
CA ASN A 5 5.42 20.17 7.93
C ASN A 5 5.93 21.35 8.78
N GLU A 6 5.49 22.57 8.45
CA GLU A 6 5.88 23.80 9.15
C GLU A 6 5.37 23.87 10.58
N ALA A 7 4.29 23.17 10.91
CA ALA A 7 3.77 23.14 12.29
C ALA A 7 4.70 22.38 13.24
N ILE A 8 5.52 21.45 12.74
CA ILE A 8 6.50 20.69 13.52
C ILE A 8 7.88 21.32 13.44
N ALA A 9 8.34 21.67 12.24
CA ALA A 9 9.65 22.25 12.02
C ALA A 9 9.57 23.29 10.90
N ALA A 10 9.69 24.57 11.23
CA ALA A 10 9.83 25.66 10.27
C ALA A 10 11.30 25.82 9.89
N ILE A 11 11.57 26.19 8.63
CA ILE A 11 12.93 26.46 8.15
C ILE A 11 12.93 27.82 7.42
N ASP A 12 13.89 28.66 7.72
CA ASP A 12 14.03 29.95 7.07
C ASP A 12 14.87 29.91 5.77
N LYS A 13 15.06 31.06 5.16
CA LYS A 13 15.81 31.19 3.90
C LYS A 13 17.32 30.95 4.08
N GLU A 14 17.81 31.09 5.26
CA GLU A 14 19.20 30.87 5.68
C GLU A 14 19.45 29.40 6.06
N GLY A 15 18.40 28.58 6.19
CA GLY A 15 18.48 27.18 6.54
C GLY A 15 18.41 26.91 8.05
N ALA A 16 18.09 27.92 8.87
CA ALA A 16 17.90 27.71 10.30
C ALA A 16 16.54 27.04 10.57
N VAL A 17 16.55 25.98 11.38
CA VAL A 17 15.37 25.19 11.70
C VAL A 17 14.86 25.56 13.09
N LYS A 18 13.56 25.88 13.18
CA LYS A 18 12.85 26.18 14.42
C LYS A 18 11.83 25.08 14.72
N GLY A 19 11.95 24.42 15.87
CA GLY A 19 10.95 23.47 16.36
C GLY A 19 9.65 24.17 16.74
N GLY A 20 8.53 23.52 16.40
CA GLY A 20 7.16 23.91 16.72
C GLY A 20 6.46 22.87 17.58
N GLY A 21 5.38 22.27 17.08
CA GLY A 21 4.64 21.19 17.73
C GLY A 21 5.43 19.90 17.82
N ARG A 22 5.07 19.02 18.77
CA ARG A 22 5.63 17.66 18.88
C ARG A 22 5.41 16.84 17.62
N GLY A 23 6.46 16.14 17.16
CA GLY A 23 6.33 15.22 16.02
C GLY A 23 7.61 15.10 15.21
N GLY A 24 7.50 14.47 14.04
CA GLY A 24 8.57 14.33 13.06
C GLY A 24 8.25 15.12 11.78
N ALA A 25 9.25 15.80 11.23
CA ALA A 25 9.21 16.47 9.94
C ALA A 25 10.48 16.21 9.16
N PHE A 26 10.44 16.41 7.85
CA PHE A 26 11.62 16.45 7.00
C PHE A 26 11.90 17.87 6.55
N VAL A 27 13.13 18.30 6.69
CA VAL A 27 13.63 19.55 6.12
C VAL A 27 14.52 19.24 4.91
N PHE A 28 14.42 20.05 3.87
CA PHE A 28 15.11 19.82 2.61
C PHE A 28 15.91 21.05 2.21
N ALA A 29 17.13 20.82 1.71
CA ALA A 29 17.92 21.80 0.99
C ALA A 29 17.97 21.40 -0.49
N ARG A 30 17.62 22.32 -1.39
CA ARG A 30 17.66 22.10 -2.84
C ARG A 30 18.61 23.09 -3.48
N PHE A 31 19.54 22.57 -4.29
CA PHE A 31 20.44 23.36 -5.11
C PHE A 31 20.54 22.76 -6.51
N GLY A 32 20.11 23.49 -7.51
CA GLY A 32 20.02 22.98 -8.88
C GLY A 32 19.15 21.71 -8.97
N LYS A 33 19.75 20.62 -9.41
CA LYS A 33 19.12 19.30 -9.53
C LYS A 33 19.25 18.41 -8.26
N PHE A 34 19.98 18.88 -7.25
CA PHE A 34 20.22 18.10 -6.04
C PHE A 34 19.26 18.51 -4.93
N THR A 35 18.69 17.53 -4.26
CA THR A 35 17.89 17.74 -3.05
C THR A 35 18.41 16.80 -1.97
N VAL A 36 18.69 17.35 -0.79
CA VAL A 36 19.08 16.59 0.40
C VAL A 36 18.05 16.86 1.48
N GLY A 37 17.54 15.79 2.11
CA GLY A 37 16.58 15.86 3.21
C GLY A 37 17.19 15.35 4.51
N SER A 38 16.78 15.96 5.63
CA SER A 38 17.09 15.49 6.98
C SER A 38 15.83 15.37 7.80
N GLU A 39 15.71 14.29 8.57
CA GLU A 39 14.63 14.15 9.54
C GLU A 39 14.90 15.04 10.76
N VAL A 40 13.88 15.79 11.20
CA VAL A 40 13.86 16.58 12.42
C VAL A 40 12.75 16.06 13.32
N ILE A 41 13.09 15.74 14.55
CA ILE A 41 12.15 15.31 15.59
C ILE A 41 12.09 16.39 16.65
N VAL A 42 10.88 16.88 16.94
CA VAL A 42 10.63 17.86 18.00
C VAL A 42 9.96 17.15 19.17
N LEU A 43 10.59 17.23 20.32
CA LEU A 43 10.12 16.65 21.57
C LEU A 43 9.83 17.76 22.59
N PRO A 44 8.89 17.57 23.55
CA PRO A 44 8.70 18.47 24.67
C PRO A 44 9.99 18.55 25.53
N THR A 45 10.26 19.73 26.09
CA THR A 45 11.46 19.96 26.92
C THR A 45 11.40 19.29 28.29
N ASP A 46 10.20 18.98 28.79
CA ASP A 46 9.90 18.36 30.08
C ASP A 46 9.47 16.90 29.96
N ASP A 47 9.82 16.25 28.85
CA ASP A 47 9.39 14.89 28.55
C ASP A 47 10.05 13.86 29.49
N LYS A 48 9.22 13.21 30.33
CA LYS A 48 9.62 12.11 31.23
C LYS A 48 9.30 10.74 30.63
N PHE A 49 9.35 10.62 29.30
CA PHE A 49 9.00 9.40 28.60
C PHE A 49 9.87 8.22 29.04
N THR A 50 9.20 7.10 29.34
CA THR A 50 9.83 5.80 29.54
C THR A 50 9.20 4.81 28.59
N TRP A 51 10.03 4.07 27.83
CA TRP A 51 9.54 3.06 26.92
C TRP A 51 8.91 1.90 27.70
N PRO A 52 7.65 1.52 27.41
CA PRO A 52 7.05 0.33 28.00
C PRO A 52 7.74 -0.92 27.45
N ASN A 53 7.79 -1.99 28.25
CA ASN A 53 8.36 -3.27 27.81
C ASN A 53 7.41 -3.99 26.85
N SER A 54 7.35 -3.52 25.58
CA SER A 54 6.52 -4.08 24.52
C SER A 54 7.31 -5.11 23.73
N SER A 55 6.73 -6.30 23.55
CA SER A 55 7.34 -7.38 22.77
C SER A 55 7.27 -7.10 21.26
N GLU A 56 8.37 -7.33 20.57
CA GLU A 56 8.43 -7.33 19.11
C GLU A 56 8.17 -8.74 18.58
N HIS A 57 7.29 -8.88 17.59
CA HIS A 57 6.92 -10.18 17.01
C HIS A 57 7.51 -10.37 15.61
N ASN A 58 7.86 -9.28 14.92
CA ASN A 58 8.46 -9.30 13.60
C ASN A 58 9.26 -8.02 13.33
N TRP A 59 9.95 -7.96 12.19
CA TRP A 59 10.79 -6.83 11.80
C TRP A 59 10.01 -5.51 11.61
N ILE A 60 8.70 -5.56 11.32
CA ILE A 60 7.84 -4.37 11.21
C ILE A 60 7.71 -3.73 12.58
N ASP A 61 7.48 -4.53 13.63
CA ASP A 61 7.39 -4.03 15.01
C ASP A 61 8.67 -3.33 15.41
N THR A 62 9.84 -3.89 15.07
CA THR A 62 11.14 -3.27 15.34
C THR A 62 11.22 -1.87 14.74
N LEU A 63 10.90 -1.72 13.44
CA LEU A 63 10.93 -0.42 12.75
C LEU A 63 9.92 0.58 13.33
N VAL A 64 8.70 0.11 13.61
CA VAL A 64 7.64 0.94 14.18
C VAL A 64 8.01 1.38 15.60
N PHE A 65 8.48 0.46 16.43
CA PHE A 65 8.87 0.78 17.81
C PHE A 65 10.09 1.69 17.88
N ASP A 66 11.06 1.53 17.00
CA ASP A 66 12.19 2.45 16.91
C ASP A 66 11.74 3.86 16.56
N LYS A 67 10.76 4.00 15.65
CA LYS A 67 10.17 5.30 15.34
C LYS A 67 9.39 5.87 16.53
N LEU A 68 8.58 5.06 17.20
CA LEU A 68 7.84 5.47 18.39
C LEU A 68 8.76 5.87 19.55
N LYS A 69 9.85 5.12 19.78
CA LYS A 69 10.88 5.47 20.77
C LYS A 69 11.49 6.84 20.48
N LYS A 70 11.88 7.11 19.22
CA LYS A 70 12.40 8.42 18.79
C LYS A 70 11.41 9.56 19.03
N LEU A 71 10.12 9.30 18.86
CA LEU A 71 9.05 10.28 19.07
C LEU A 71 8.59 10.38 20.53
N HIS A 72 9.16 9.57 21.43
CA HIS A 72 8.72 9.42 22.81
C HIS A 72 7.21 9.10 22.93
N MET A 73 6.72 8.20 22.08
CA MET A 73 5.33 7.75 22.05
C MET A 73 5.25 6.28 22.44
N ALA A 74 4.51 5.97 23.49
CA ALA A 74 4.22 4.58 23.82
C ALA A 74 3.19 3.98 22.83
N PRO A 75 3.32 2.71 22.43
CA PRO A 75 2.25 2.01 21.77
C PRO A 75 1.04 1.91 22.70
N SER A 76 -0.16 1.86 22.14
CA SER A 76 -1.37 1.59 22.91
C SER A 76 -1.40 0.14 23.39
N ASP A 77 -2.23 -0.13 24.39
CA ASP A 77 -2.51 -1.50 24.82
C ASP A 77 -3.10 -2.34 23.68
N LEU A 78 -3.01 -3.67 23.84
CA LEU A 78 -3.61 -4.59 22.88
C LEU A 78 -5.14 -4.35 22.80
N ALA A 79 -5.67 -4.43 21.59
CA ALA A 79 -7.11 -4.35 21.37
C ALA A 79 -7.86 -5.43 22.16
N SER A 80 -9.06 -5.10 22.64
CA SER A 80 -9.95 -6.11 23.24
C SER A 80 -10.27 -7.23 22.25
N ASP A 81 -10.75 -8.36 22.73
CA ASP A 81 -11.12 -9.49 21.87
C ASP A 81 -12.24 -9.14 20.88
N GLU A 82 -13.21 -8.31 21.30
CA GLU A 82 -14.27 -7.82 20.41
C GLU A 82 -13.73 -6.93 19.30
N ALA A 83 -12.84 -6.01 19.65
CA ALA A 83 -12.22 -5.12 18.67
C ALA A 83 -11.29 -5.87 17.70
N PHE A 84 -10.51 -6.84 18.24
CA PHE A 84 -9.66 -7.70 17.43
C PHE A 84 -10.51 -8.55 16.47
N LEU A 85 -11.52 -9.25 16.98
CA LEU A 85 -12.40 -10.10 16.18
C LEU A 85 -13.02 -9.34 15.02
N ARG A 86 -13.63 -8.16 15.31
CA ARG A 86 -14.22 -7.33 14.27
C ARG A 86 -13.21 -6.91 13.21
N ARG A 87 -12.02 -6.47 13.64
CA ARG A 87 -10.97 -5.98 12.71
C ARG A 87 -10.47 -7.12 11.83
N VAL A 88 -10.09 -8.25 12.41
CA VAL A 88 -9.50 -9.36 11.64
C VAL A 88 -10.46 -9.91 10.60
N TYR A 89 -11.76 -9.99 10.90
CA TYR A 89 -12.78 -10.39 9.93
C TYR A 89 -12.89 -9.41 8.77
N LEU A 90 -12.97 -8.11 9.05
CA LEU A 90 -13.06 -7.09 8.01
C LEU A 90 -11.77 -6.99 7.19
N ASP A 91 -10.62 -7.12 7.82
CA ASP A 91 -9.33 -6.98 7.15
C ASP A 91 -8.98 -8.19 6.27
N LEU A 92 -9.35 -9.41 6.68
CA LEU A 92 -9.02 -10.62 5.94
C LEU A 92 -10.09 -11.00 4.92
N ILE A 93 -11.36 -10.98 5.30
CA ILE A 93 -12.45 -11.49 4.45
C ILE A 93 -13.50 -10.45 4.07
N GLY A 94 -13.40 -9.21 4.56
CA GLY A 94 -14.32 -8.11 4.21
C GLY A 94 -15.72 -8.22 4.79
N LEU A 95 -15.99 -9.20 5.65
CA LEU A 95 -17.29 -9.47 6.24
C LEU A 95 -17.21 -9.38 7.77
N PRO A 96 -18.28 -9.02 8.48
CA PRO A 96 -18.33 -9.15 9.94
C PRO A 96 -18.47 -10.62 10.35
N PRO A 97 -18.07 -11.00 11.58
CA PRO A 97 -18.35 -12.32 12.10
C PRO A 97 -19.86 -12.54 12.28
N SER A 98 -20.31 -13.79 12.15
CA SER A 98 -21.66 -14.18 12.54
C SER A 98 -21.84 -14.09 14.06
N ARG A 99 -23.08 -14.18 14.52
CA ARG A 99 -23.37 -14.18 15.96
C ARG A 99 -22.73 -15.37 16.67
N GLU A 100 -22.76 -16.52 16.03
CA GLU A 100 -22.20 -17.77 16.56
C GLU A 100 -20.66 -17.69 16.63
N GLU A 101 -20.02 -17.19 15.58
CA GLU A 101 -18.57 -16.96 15.54
C GLU A 101 -18.14 -15.94 16.62
N TYR A 102 -18.90 -14.85 16.76
CA TYR A 102 -18.65 -13.84 17.78
C TYR A 102 -18.73 -14.41 19.20
N THR A 103 -19.85 -15.09 19.53
CA THR A 103 -20.05 -15.63 20.88
C THR A 103 -19.07 -16.76 21.19
N GLY A 104 -18.77 -17.62 20.21
CA GLY A 104 -17.79 -18.70 20.33
C GLY A 104 -16.40 -18.20 20.61
N PHE A 105 -15.95 -17.19 19.86
CA PHE A 105 -14.60 -16.59 20.05
C PHE A 105 -14.45 -15.93 21.41
N LEU A 106 -15.46 -15.22 21.90
CA LEU A 106 -15.40 -14.58 23.23
C LEU A 106 -15.43 -15.60 24.36
N ALA A 107 -16.15 -16.71 24.19
CA ALA A 107 -16.20 -17.79 25.18
C ALA A 107 -14.90 -18.62 25.21
N ASP A 108 -14.14 -18.66 24.13
CA ASP A 108 -12.89 -19.42 24.03
C ASP A 108 -11.82 -18.85 25.00
N LYS A 109 -11.23 -19.73 25.81
CA LYS A 109 -10.17 -19.41 26.77
C LYS A 109 -8.77 -19.76 26.27
N ASP A 110 -8.65 -20.27 25.06
CA ASP A 110 -7.34 -20.58 24.46
C ASP A 110 -6.53 -19.31 24.26
N GLN A 111 -5.32 -19.28 24.81
CA GLN A 111 -4.39 -18.14 24.65
C GLN A 111 -3.97 -17.93 23.19
N LYS A 112 -4.04 -18.96 22.34
CA LYS A 112 -3.72 -18.93 20.92
C LYS A 112 -4.94 -18.68 20.02
N LYS A 113 -6.12 -18.39 20.58
CA LYS A 113 -7.35 -18.24 19.80
C LYS A 113 -7.26 -17.20 18.69
N ARG A 114 -6.53 -16.09 18.92
CA ARG A 114 -6.33 -15.04 17.90
C ARG A 114 -5.53 -15.54 16.69
N ALA A 115 -4.43 -16.26 16.93
CA ALA A 115 -3.64 -16.85 15.86
C ALA A 115 -4.43 -17.91 15.08
N LYS A 116 -5.10 -18.82 15.79
CA LYS A 116 -5.95 -19.85 15.16
C LYS A 116 -7.07 -19.23 14.30
N LEU A 117 -7.66 -18.13 14.76
CA LEU A 117 -8.67 -17.43 13.98
C LEU A 117 -8.11 -16.86 12.70
N ILE A 118 -6.93 -16.24 12.73
CA ILE A 118 -6.26 -15.73 11.53
C ILE A 118 -6.05 -16.86 10.52
N ASP A 119 -5.47 -17.99 10.96
CA ASP A 119 -5.22 -19.15 10.11
C ASP A 119 -6.52 -19.67 9.49
N THR A 120 -7.59 -19.77 10.27
CA THR A 120 -8.91 -20.20 9.79
C THR A 120 -9.50 -19.25 8.74
N LEU A 121 -9.39 -17.94 8.95
CA LEU A 121 -9.94 -16.94 8.02
C LEU A 121 -9.19 -16.87 6.69
N ILE A 122 -7.88 -17.09 6.69
CA ILE A 122 -7.07 -17.11 5.47
C ILE A 122 -7.44 -18.30 4.56
N GLU A 123 -7.90 -19.42 5.14
CA GLU A 123 -8.33 -20.58 4.37
C GLU A 123 -9.75 -20.48 3.81
N ARG A 124 -10.52 -19.45 4.19
CA ARG A 124 -11.89 -19.27 3.73
C ARG A 124 -11.97 -18.76 2.30
N PRO A 125 -12.96 -19.19 1.50
CA PRO A 125 -13.17 -18.69 0.15
C PRO A 125 -13.39 -17.17 0.09
N GLU A 126 -13.98 -16.57 1.12
CA GLU A 126 -14.20 -15.12 1.20
C GLU A 126 -12.87 -14.34 1.30
N PHE A 127 -11.80 -14.95 1.80
CA PHE A 127 -10.45 -14.36 1.75
C PHE A 127 -10.01 -14.16 0.29
N VAL A 128 -10.17 -15.18 -0.53
CA VAL A 128 -9.86 -15.10 -1.97
C VAL A 128 -10.73 -14.04 -2.65
N ASP A 129 -12.03 -13.99 -2.35
CA ASP A 129 -12.95 -13.02 -2.94
C ASP A 129 -12.56 -11.57 -2.58
N MET A 130 -12.26 -11.31 -1.31
CA MET A 130 -11.82 -10.00 -0.82
C MET A 130 -10.53 -9.53 -1.51
N TRP A 131 -9.53 -10.42 -1.58
CA TRP A 131 -8.25 -10.08 -2.19
C TRP A 131 -8.32 -9.98 -3.71
N THR A 132 -9.18 -10.78 -4.36
CA THR A 132 -9.50 -10.62 -5.79
C THR A 132 -10.12 -9.26 -6.07
N MET A 133 -11.03 -8.79 -5.22
CA MET A 133 -11.63 -7.46 -5.34
C MET A 133 -10.56 -6.36 -5.18
N LYS A 134 -9.69 -6.44 -4.17
CA LYS A 134 -8.60 -5.47 -3.96
C LYS A 134 -7.64 -5.41 -5.15
N TRP A 135 -7.21 -6.56 -5.67
CA TRP A 135 -6.39 -6.60 -6.87
C TRP A 135 -7.14 -6.10 -8.10
N GLY A 136 -8.43 -6.40 -8.20
CA GLY A 136 -9.30 -5.88 -9.26
C GLY A 136 -9.34 -4.36 -9.31
N GLU A 137 -9.35 -3.69 -8.18
CA GLU A 137 -9.25 -2.23 -8.10
C GLU A 137 -7.88 -1.70 -8.54
N LEU A 138 -6.80 -2.31 -8.05
CA LEU A 138 -5.42 -1.94 -8.42
C LEU A 138 -5.18 -2.13 -9.93
N LEU A 139 -5.67 -3.23 -10.50
CA LEU A 139 -5.56 -3.57 -11.91
C LEU A 139 -6.64 -2.90 -12.77
N ARG A 140 -7.54 -2.10 -12.14
CA ARG A 140 -8.62 -1.37 -12.80
C ARG A 140 -9.56 -2.29 -13.60
N ILE A 141 -9.92 -3.43 -13.04
CA ILE A 141 -10.87 -4.36 -13.64
C ILE A 141 -12.29 -3.79 -13.50
N ARG A 142 -12.71 -3.02 -14.49
CA ARG A 142 -14.01 -2.35 -14.50
C ARG A 142 -14.64 -2.46 -15.89
N SER A 143 -15.93 -2.79 -15.96
CA SER A 143 -16.70 -2.68 -17.20
C SER A 143 -17.36 -1.29 -17.27
N TYR A 144 -17.10 -0.53 -18.34
CA TYR A 144 -17.75 0.75 -18.59
C TYR A 144 -18.79 0.56 -19.71
N ASN A 145 -20.05 0.47 -19.34
CA ASN A 145 -21.15 0.38 -20.30
C ASN A 145 -21.54 1.73 -20.90
N GLN A 146 -20.95 2.85 -20.47
CA GLN A 146 -21.44 4.20 -20.81
C GLN A 146 -20.63 4.96 -21.86
N VAL A 147 -19.50 4.43 -22.32
CA VAL A 147 -18.69 5.09 -23.36
C VAL A 147 -18.41 4.09 -24.49
N PRO A 148 -19.23 4.08 -25.56
CA PRO A 148 -19.07 3.13 -26.66
C PRO A 148 -17.69 3.15 -27.33
N GLN A 149 -17.01 4.27 -27.29
CA GLN A 149 -15.69 4.48 -27.92
C GLN A 149 -14.54 3.83 -27.16
N TYR A 150 -14.72 3.51 -25.87
CA TYR A 150 -13.72 2.89 -25.00
C TYR A 150 -14.31 1.70 -24.23
N GLY A 151 -15.38 1.11 -24.78
CA GLY A 151 -16.12 0.02 -24.18
C GLY A 151 -15.19 -1.18 -23.94
N ARG A 152 -14.81 -1.36 -22.70
CA ARG A 152 -14.22 -2.62 -22.27
C ARG A 152 -15.31 -3.66 -22.38
N ASP A 153 -15.06 -4.71 -23.15
CA ASP A 153 -15.97 -5.83 -23.23
C ASP A 153 -16.15 -6.43 -21.81
N ALA A 154 -17.38 -6.40 -21.31
CA ALA A 154 -17.69 -6.95 -19.99
C ALA A 154 -17.23 -8.40 -19.87
N LYS A 155 -17.34 -9.20 -20.94
CA LYS A 155 -16.86 -10.58 -20.97
C LYS A 155 -15.34 -10.68 -20.79
N ALA A 156 -14.55 -9.79 -21.43
CA ALA A 156 -13.11 -9.73 -21.24
C ALA A 156 -12.75 -9.36 -19.78
N MET A 157 -13.48 -8.42 -19.19
CA MET A 157 -13.28 -8.05 -17.78
C MET A 157 -13.63 -9.19 -16.82
N TYR A 158 -14.71 -9.93 -17.07
CA TYR A 158 -15.02 -11.15 -16.29
C TYR A 158 -13.94 -12.21 -16.43
N THR A 159 -13.41 -12.43 -17.64
CA THR A 159 -12.32 -13.37 -17.86
C THR A 159 -11.05 -12.93 -17.12
N TYR A 160 -10.77 -11.63 -17.10
CA TYR A 160 -9.62 -11.08 -16.35
C TYR A 160 -9.80 -11.22 -14.85
N ALA A 161 -10.97 -10.88 -14.31
CA ALA A 161 -11.29 -11.06 -12.90
C ALA A 161 -11.20 -12.53 -12.47
N ALA A 162 -11.71 -13.45 -13.29
CA ALA A 162 -11.63 -14.88 -13.05
C ALA A 162 -10.18 -15.37 -13.00
N TRP A 163 -9.34 -14.89 -13.92
CA TRP A 163 -7.90 -15.20 -13.91
C TRP A 163 -7.22 -14.68 -12.63
N VAL A 164 -7.50 -13.42 -12.22
CA VAL A 164 -6.95 -12.89 -10.95
C VAL A 164 -7.40 -13.73 -9.76
N LYS A 165 -8.68 -14.12 -9.72
CA LYS A 165 -9.21 -14.98 -8.66
C LYS A 165 -8.49 -16.33 -8.61
N ASP A 166 -8.20 -16.93 -9.75
CA ASP A 166 -7.44 -18.17 -9.84
C ASP A 166 -6.01 -18.02 -9.30
N GLN A 167 -5.32 -16.92 -9.64
CA GLN A 167 -3.99 -16.63 -9.08
C GLN A 167 -4.02 -16.47 -7.56
N MET A 168 -5.06 -15.83 -7.01
CA MET A 168 -5.21 -15.69 -5.55
C MET A 168 -5.55 -17.04 -4.90
N THR A 169 -6.41 -17.84 -5.52
CA THR A 169 -6.75 -19.19 -5.04
C THR A 169 -5.52 -20.10 -4.96
N GLN A 170 -4.64 -20.03 -5.96
CA GLN A 170 -3.40 -20.80 -6.02
C GLN A 170 -2.28 -20.22 -5.13
N ASN A 171 -2.54 -19.08 -4.48
CA ASN A 171 -1.51 -18.33 -3.73
C ASN A 171 -0.21 -18.19 -4.52
N ARG A 172 -0.34 -17.78 -5.80
CA ARG A 172 0.80 -17.70 -6.72
C ARG A 172 1.81 -16.65 -6.25
N PRO A 173 3.13 -16.91 -6.33
CA PRO A 173 4.15 -15.94 -5.99
C PRO A 173 3.96 -14.61 -6.73
N LEU A 174 4.04 -13.47 -6.02
CA LEU A 174 3.74 -12.15 -6.58
C LEU A 174 4.62 -11.80 -7.79
N ASN A 175 5.88 -12.21 -7.79
CA ASN A 175 6.80 -12.01 -8.92
C ASN A 175 6.35 -12.77 -10.19
N GLU A 176 5.79 -13.97 -10.04
CA GLU A 176 5.26 -14.74 -11.17
C GLU A 176 3.95 -14.12 -11.69
N PHE A 177 3.06 -13.75 -10.77
CA PHE A 177 1.83 -13.04 -11.09
C PHE A 177 2.10 -11.74 -11.87
N ALA A 178 3.03 -10.91 -11.37
CA ALA A 178 3.42 -9.67 -12.03
C ALA A 178 4.08 -9.92 -13.40
N ALA A 179 4.98 -10.91 -13.50
CA ALA A 179 5.64 -11.24 -14.74
C ALA A 179 4.64 -11.66 -15.82
N GLU A 180 3.66 -12.52 -15.49
CA GLU A 180 2.64 -12.96 -16.44
C GLU A 180 1.74 -11.79 -16.90
N LEU A 181 1.41 -10.86 -16.01
CA LEU A 181 0.69 -9.64 -16.37
C LEU A 181 1.47 -8.77 -17.36
N LEU A 182 2.78 -8.57 -17.09
CA LEU A 182 3.61 -7.67 -17.88
C LEU A 182 3.94 -8.22 -19.27
N VAL A 183 4.04 -9.54 -19.43
CA VAL A 183 4.26 -10.17 -20.75
C VAL A 183 2.96 -10.54 -21.46
N GLY A 184 1.81 -10.25 -20.85
CA GLY A 184 0.50 -10.61 -21.38
C GLY A 184 0.26 -10.00 -22.76
N ALA A 185 0.04 -10.85 -23.77
CA ALA A 185 -0.21 -10.43 -25.16
C ALA A 185 -1.28 -11.29 -25.82
N GLY A 186 -1.87 -10.80 -26.88
CA GLY A 186 -2.84 -11.51 -27.70
C GLY A 186 -4.29 -11.20 -27.38
N SER A 187 -5.15 -12.20 -27.44
CA SER A 187 -6.61 -12.02 -27.28
C SER A 187 -6.98 -11.83 -25.82
N ASN A 188 -7.74 -10.78 -25.50
CA ASN A 188 -8.28 -10.47 -24.19
C ASN A 188 -9.12 -11.60 -23.55
N PHE A 189 -9.61 -12.52 -24.39
CA PHE A 189 -10.43 -13.66 -23.96
C PHE A 189 -9.59 -14.93 -23.75
N LYS A 190 -8.53 -15.11 -24.56
CA LYS A 190 -7.68 -16.31 -24.52
C LYS A 190 -6.43 -16.12 -23.67
N SER A 191 -6.00 -14.87 -23.51
CA SER A 191 -4.86 -14.45 -22.67
C SER A 191 -5.33 -13.37 -21.70
N PRO A 192 -6.00 -13.74 -20.59
CA PRO A 192 -6.55 -12.76 -19.65
C PRO A 192 -5.57 -11.70 -19.16
N PRO A 193 -4.27 -12.00 -18.92
CA PRO A 193 -3.27 -11.00 -18.51
C PRO A 193 -3.13 -9.83 -19.49
N SER A 194 -3.38 -10.05 -20.81
CA SER A 194 -3.31 -8.98 -21.82
C SER A 194 -4.29 -7.83 -21.55
N ASN A 195 -5.30 -8.07 -20.71
CA ASN A 195 -6.25 -7.03 -20.29
C ASN A 195 -5.62 -5.94 -19.41
N LEU A 196 -4.43 -6.15 -18.85
CA LEU A 196 -3.68 -5.10 -18.16
C LEU A 196 -3.54 -3.86 -19.04
N TYR A 197 -3.21 -4.05 -20.31
CA TYR A 197 -2.98 -2.97 -21.27
C TYR A 197 -4.26 -2.33 -21.79
N THR A 198 -5.37 -3.06 -21.79
CA THR A 198 -6.68 -2.54 -22.18
C THR A 198 -7.44 -1.92 -21.02
N ALA A 199 -7.07 -2.27 -19.79
CA ALA A 199 -7.69 -1.74 -18.59
C ALA A 199 -7.26 -0.29 -18.28
N ALA A 200 -6.22 0.23 -18.90
CA ALA A 200 -5.78 1.61 -18.71
C ALA A 200 -6.78 2.60 -19.38
N GLU A 201 -7.17 3.66 -18.68
CA GLU A 201 -8.05 4.70 -19.21
C GLU A 201 -7.42 5.47 -20.39
N ARG A 202 -6.12 5.40 -20.52
CA ARG A 202 -5.34 5.99 -21.61
C ARG A 202 -4.35 4.94 -22.11
N LEU A 203 -4.54 4.53 -23.35
CA LEU A 203 -3.71 3.53 -24.05
C LEU A 203 -2.38 4.14 -24.55
N THR A 204 -1.71 4.93 -23.74
CA THR A 204 -0.37 5.43 -24.09
C THR A 204 0.68 4.63 -23.29
N PRO A 205 1.83 4.32 -23.91
CA PRO A 205 2.92 3.62 -23.20
C PRO A 205 3.30 4.31 -21.89
N GLN A 206 3.37 5.64 -21.91
CA GLN A 206 3.70 6.46 -20.74
C GLN A 206 2.72 6.23 -19.59
N LYS A 207 1.42 6.29 -19.88
CA LYS A 207 0.40 6.09 -18.82
C LYS A 207 0.39 4.67 -18.28
N THR A 208 0.62 3.69 -19.15
CA THR A 208 0.77 2.29 -18.75
C THR A 208 1.98 2.11 -17.83
N ALA A 209 3.14 2.68 -18.19
CA ALA A 209 4.35 2.63 -17.37
C ALA A 209 4.14 3.29 -16.00
N GLU A 210 3.49 4.46 -15.94
CA GLU A 210 3.15 5.12 -14.68
C GLU A 210 2.27 4.24 -13.78
N ASP A 211 1.23 3.63 -14.34
CA ASP A 211 0.33 2.76 -13.58
C ASP A 211 1.04 1.49 -13.10
N ILE A 212 1.88 0.88 -13.93
CA ILE A 212 2.72 -0.28 -13.56
C ILE A 212 3.69 0.09 -12.44
N ALA A 213 4.39 1.21 -12.57
CA ALA A 213 5.32 1.70 -11.55
C ALA A 213 4.59 1.91 -10.21
N GLN A 214 3.40 2.49 -10.23
CA GLN A 214 2.63 2.74 -9.01
C GLN A 214 2.12 1.45 -8.38
N VAL A 215 1.63 0.49 -9.17
CA VAL A 215 1.03 -0.76 -8.66
C VAL A 215 2.10 -1.74 -8.17
N PHE A 216 3.17 -1.95 -8.94
CA PHE A 216 4.15 -3.01 -8.65
C PHE A 216 5.43 -2.51 -7.99
N LEU A 217 5.83 -1.25 -8.21
CA LEU A 217 7.03 -0.68 -7.61
C LEU A 217 6.72 0.31 -6.48
N GLY A 218 5.45 0.66 -6.26
CA GLY A 218 5.03 1.61 -5.22
C GLY A 218 5.56 3.03 -5.43
N THR A 219 5.98 3.36 -6.66
CA THR A 219 6.60 4.65 -6.97
C THR A 219 5.82 5.44 -8.01
N ARG A 220 5.83 6.77 -7.86
CA ARG A 220 5.20 7.69 -8.82
C ARG A 220 6.28 8.32 -9.68
N ILE A 221 6.30 7.96 -10.96
CA ILE A 221 7.32 8.42 -11.91
C ILE A 221 6.85 9.58 -12.81
N GLN A 222 5.60 10.06 -12.68
CA GLN A 222 5.02 11.07 -13.58
C GLN A 222 5.86 12.36 -13.66
N CYS A 223 6.49 12.79 -12.57
CA CYS A 223 7.34 13.97 -12.58
C CYS A 223 8.53 13.83 -13.55
N SER A 224 9.01 12.59 -13.74
CA SER A 224 10.13 12.29 -14.62
C SER A 224 9.79 12.36 -16.11
N GLN A 225 8.52 12.55 -16.48
CA GLN A 225 8.09 12.76 -17.86
C GLN A 225 8.66 14.04 -18.47
N CYS A 226 8.84 15.11 -17.67
CA CYS A 226 9.26 16.43 -18.16
C CYS A 226 10.65 16.84 -17.67
N HIS A 227 11.09 16.32 -16.53
CA HIS A 227 12.37 16.63 -15.90
C HIS A 227 12.77 15.51 -14.94
N ASN A 228 14.02 15.48 -14.50
CA ASN A 228 14.43 14.52 -13.45
C ASN A 228 13.56 14.70 -12.20
N HIS A 229 13.22 13.59 -11.57
CA HIS A 229 12.32 13.59 -10.40
C HIS A 229 12.84 14.55 -9.31
N PRO A 230 12.00 15.45 -8.75
CA PRO A 230 12.48 16.50 -7.85
C PRO A 230 12.91 15.98 -6.47
N PHE A 231 12.44 14.79 -6.05
CA PHE A 231 12.65 14.24 -4.72
C PHE A 231 13.11 12.79 -4.72
N ASP A 232 13.29 12.17 -5.90
CA ASP A 232 13.67 10.78 -6.03
C ASP A 232 14.76 10.63 -7.11
N ARG A 233 15.35 9.44 -7.23
CA ARG A 233 16.47 9.13 -8.13
C ARG A 233 16.11 9.08 -9.62
N TRP A 234 14.82 8.98 -9.95
CA TRP A 234 14.34 8.76 -11.32
C TRP A 234 14.66 9.92 -12.24
N THR A 235 15.35 9.61 -13.34
CA THR A 235 15.66 10.59 -14.39
C THR A 235 14.63 10.59 -15.51
N LEU A 236 14.72 11.57 -16.40
CA LEU A 236 13.95 11.59 -17.65
C LEU A 236 14.24 10.34 -18.50
N ASP A 237 15.50 9.94 -18.58
CA ASP A 237 15.93 8.75 -19.34
C ASP A 237 15.38 7.47 -18.74
N ASP A 238 15.35 7.33 -17.41
CA ASP A 238 14.74 6.20 -16.72
C ASP A 238 13.23 6.10 -17.05
N TYR A 239 12.54 7.24 -17.08
CA TYR A 239 11.10 7.29 -17.38
C TYR A 239 10.81 6.80 -18.79
N TYR A 240 11.52 7.32 -19.80
CA TYR A 240 11.30 6.92 -21.19
C TYR A 240 11.82 5.52 -21.48
N GLY A 241 12.93 5.10 -20.87
CA GLY A 241 13.41 3.72 -20.94
C GLY A 241 12.42 2.71 -20.35
N PHE A 242 11.73 3.06 -19.25
CA PHE A 242 10.70 2.22 -18.67
C PHE A 242 9.38 2.22 -19.47
N SER A 243 9.12 3.29 -20.22
CA SER A 243 7.91 3.43 -21.04
C SER A 243 8.03 2.78 -22.42
N ALA A 244 9.26 2.44 -22.86
CA ALA A 244 9.54 1.82 -24.15
C ALA A 244 9.21 0.32 -24.12
#